data_f1e573bbae8147b9e4c0ac353259cf82
#
_entry.id   f1e573bbae8147b9e4c0ac353259cf82
#
_cell.length_a   1.000
_cell.length_b   1.000
_cell.length_c   1.000
_cell.angle_alpha   90.00
_cell.angle_beta   90.00
_cell.angle_gamma   90.00
#
_symmetry.space_group_name_H-M   'P 1'
#
loop_
_entity.id
_entity.type
_entity.pdbx_description
1 polymer ?
#
loop_
_entity_poly.entity_id
_entity_poly.type
_entity_poly.pdbx_seq_one_letter_code
_entity_poly.pdbx_strand_id
1 'polypeptide(L)' 'MEQLEHAVRKRKRVTLRRRGNEYVVVASALTISRGRDALMGYLAMTGDELTFVLADLDHFQVIDP' A
#
# COMPACT_ATOMS: atom_id res chain seq x y z
N MET A 1 2.69 -5.02 11.85
CA MET A 1 2.09 -4.73 10.53
C MET A 1 1.48 -5.95 9.86
N GLU A 2 0.83 -6.77 10.68
CA GLU A 2 0.26 -8.02 10.18
C GLU A 2 -0.75 -7.83 9.06
N GLN A 3 -1.55 -6.75 9.12
CA GLN A 3 -2.57 -6.51 8.11
C GLN A 3 -1.94 -6.27 6.73
N LEU A 4 -0.87 -5.49 6.68
CA LEU A 4 -0.21 -5.21 5.41
C LEU A 4 0.55 -6.43 4.90
N GLU A 5 1.17 -7.18 5.78
CA GLU A 5 1.83 -8.42 5.39
C GLU A 5 0.82 -9.41 4.82
N HIS A 6 -0.33 -9.53 5.45
CA HIS A 6 -1.39 -10.40 4.96
C HIS A 6 -1.91 -9.92 3.60
N ALA A 7 -2.10 -8.60 3.46
CA ALA A 7 -2.57 -8.03 2.21
C ALA A 7 -1.58 -8.29 1.07
N VAL A 8 -0.29 -8.16 1.35
CA VAL A 8 0.75 -8.45 0.35
C VAL A 8 0.72 -9.92 -0.05
N ARG A 9 0.64 -10.80 0.94
CA ARG A 9 0.66 -12.24 0.69
C ARG A 9 -0.54 -12.69 -0.16
N LYS A 10 -1.70 -12.08 0.08
CA LYS A 10 -2.93 -12.41 -0.63
C LYS A 10 -3.22 -11.46 -1.79
N ARG A 11 -2.34 -10.48 -2.03
CA ARG A 11 -2.51 -9.48 -3.07
C ARG A 11 -3.85 -8.78 -2.99
N LYS A 12 -4.21 -8.36 -1.79
CA LYS A 12 -5.48 -7.67 -1.56
C LYS A 12 -5.37 -6.21 -1.92
N ARG A 13 -6.52 -5.58 -2.13
CA ARG A 13 -6.56 -4.14 -2.35
C ARG A 13 -6.42 -3.42 -1.03
N VAL A 14 -5.73 -2.30 -1.06
CA VAL A 14 -5.53 -1.45 0.10
C VAL A 14 -5.87 -0.04 -0.30
N THR A 15 -6.71 0.61 0.51
CA THR A 15 -6.98 2.03 0.35
C THR A 15 -5.96 2.79 1.19
N LEU A 16 -5.28 3.74 0.58
CA LEU A 16 -4.26 4.55 1.23
C LEU A 16 -4.65 6.01 1.15
N ARG A 17 -4.32 6.76 2.20
CA ARG A 17 -4.43 8.21 2.15
C ARG A 17 -3.07 8.82 2.46
N ARG A 18 -2.61 9.66 1.57
CA ARG A 18 -1.35 10.38 1.71
C ARG A 18 -1.56 11.83 1.33
N ARG A 19 -1.31 12.74 2.27
CA ARG A 19 -1.43 14.19 2.05
C ARG A 19 -2.81 14.57 1.49
N GLY A 20 -3.86 13.95 2.02
CA GLY A 20 -5.22 14.22 1.60
C GLY A 20 -5.67 13.52 0.32
N ASN A 21 -4.78 12.85 -0.37
CA ASN A 21 -5.12 12.11 -1.58
C ASN A 21 -5.35 10.64 -1.27
N GLU A 22 -6.39 10.07 -1.84
CA GLU A 22 -6.69 8.65 -1.67
C GLU A 22 -6.20 7.85 -2.88
N TYR A 23 -5.68 6.67 -2.57
CA TYR A 23 -5.22 5.73 -3.59
C TYR A 23 -5.79 4.35 -3.27
N VAL A 24 -6.20 3.63 -4.31
CA VAL A 24 -6.57 2.22 -4.18
C VAL A 24 -5.52 1.41 -4.95
N VAL A 25 -4.78 0.59 -4.21
CA VAL A 25 -3.68 -0.18 -4.80
C VAL A 25 -3.85 -1.66 -4.48
N VAL A 26 -3.30 -2.49 -5.35
CA VAL A 26 -3.16 -3.92 -5.07
C VAL A 26 -1.80 -4.10 -4.42
N ALA A 27 -1.78 -4.56 -3.18
CA ALA A 27 -0.54 -4.73 -2.44
C ALA A 27 0.34 -5.78 -3.12
N SER A 28 1.60 -5.42 -3.36
CA SER A 28 2.55 -6.27 -4.07
C SER A 28 3.67 -6.76 -3.15
N ALA A 29 4.29 -5.85 -2.40
CA ALA A 29 5.40 -6.22 -1.54
C ALA A 29 5.57 -5.19 -0.43
N LEU A 30 6.13 -5.64 0.69
CA LEU A 30 6.65 -4.73 1.71
C LEU A 30 8.16 -4.65 1.49
N THR A 31 8.70 -3.46 1.57
CA THR A 31 10.11 -3.23 1.29
C THR A 31 10.64 -2.14 2.20
N ILE A 32 11.91 -1.82 2.03
CA ILE A 32 12.54 -0.71 2.75
C ILE A 32 13.00 0.30 1.71
N SER A 33 12.56 1.54 1.89
CA SER A 33 12.93 2.65 1.02
C SER A 33 13.65 3.67 1.88
N ARG A 34 14.91 3.92 1.58
CA ARG A 34 15.76 4.88 2.32
C ARG A 34 15.74 4.61 3.83
N GLY A 35 15.81 3.34 4.21
CA GLY A 35 15.82 2.94 5.62
C GLY A 35 14.46 2.97 6.30
N ARG A 36 13.39 3.19 5.56
CA ARG A 36 12.02 3.24 6.09
C ARG A 36 11.15 2.15 5.48
N ASP A 37 10.25 1.62 6.28
CA ASP A 37 9.29 0.63 5.79
C ASP A 37 8.38 1.25 4.73
N ALA A 38 8.18 0.53 3.64
CA ALA A 38 7.39 1.00 2.52
C ALA A 38 6.53 -0.12 1.95
N LEU A 39 5.40 0.27 1.38
CA LEU A 39 4.50 -0.65 0.68
C LEU A 39 4.60 -0.39 -0.81
N MET A 40 4.86 -1.45 -1.59
CA MET A 40 4.78 -1.40 -3.03
C MET A 40 3.43 -1.94 -3.46
N GLY A 41 2.80 -1.26 -4.42
CA GLY A 41 1.54 -1.70 -4.94
C GLY A 41 1.27 -1.15 -6.32
N TYR A 42 0.22 -1.65 -6.94
CA TYR A 42 -0.22 -1.20 -8.27
C TYR A 42 -1.52 -0.42 -8.13
N LEU A 43 -1.60 0.73 -8.76
CA LEU A 43 -2.87 1.45 -8.84
C LEU A 43 -3.89 0.57 -9.55
N ALA A 44 -5.05 0.39 -8.90
CA ALA A 44 -6.06 -0.51 -9.43
C ALA A 44 -6.59 -0.06 -10.79
N MET A 45 -6.62 1.25 -11.04
CA MET A 45 -7.19 1.78 -12.29
C MET A 45 -6.21 1.76 -13.46
N THR A 46 -4.93 2.01 -13.20
CA THR A 46 -3.95 2.18 -14.28
C THR A 46 -2.91 1.06 -14.34
N GLY A 47 -2.73 0.33 -13.26
CA GLY A 47 -1.69 -0.69 -13.17
C GLY A 47 -0.29 -0.13 -12.89
N ASP A 48 -0.18 1.19 -12.68
CA ASP A 48 1.11 1.79 -12.39
C ASP A 48 1.62 1.33 -11.02
N GLU A 49 2.89 0.95 -10.96
CA GLU A 49 3.52 0.56 -9.71
C GLU A 49 3.98 1.79 -8.95
N LEU A 50 3.62 1.85 -7.68
CA LEU A 50 4.00 2.94 -6.78
C LEU A 50 4.56 2.38 -5.49
N THR A 51 5.40 3.18 -4.84
CA THR A 51 5.96 2.85 -3.53
C THR A 51 5.52 3.93 -2.55
N PHE A 52 4.95 3.49 -1.42
CA PHE A 52 4.47 4.38 -0.37
C PHE A 52 5.24 4.12 0.90
N VAL A 53 5.95 5.14 1.40
CA VAL A 53 6.61 5.06 2.70
C VAL A 53 5.51 5.09 3.77
N LEU A 54 5.49 4.10 4.65
CA LEU A 54 4.38 3.95 5.60
C LEU A 54 4.26 5.13 6.55
N ALA A 55 5.39 5.74 6.92
CA ALA A 55 5.38 6.91 7.80
C ALA A 55 4.70 8.13 7.17
N ASP A 56 4.61 8.18 5.85
CA ASP A 56 3.97 9.29 5.14
C ASP A 56 2.47 9.10 4.94
N LEU A 57 1.94 7.93 5.30
CA LEU A 57 0.52 7.65 5.15
C LEU A 57 -0.27 8.23 6.30
N ASP A 58 -1.35 8.95 5.99
CA ASP A 58 -2.28 9.42 7.00
C ASP A 58 -3.15 8.27 7.50
N HIS A 59 -3.48 7.35 6.60
CA HIS A 59 -4.38 6.25 6.91
C HIS A 59 -4.24 5.16 5.85
N PHE A 60 -4.49 3.92 6.25
CA PHE A 60 -4.64 2.83 5.30
C PHE A 60 -5.68 1.85 5.79
N GLN A 61 -6.32 1.17 4.85
CA GLN A 61 -7.31 0.14 5.17
C GLN A 61 -7.23 -0.97 4.14
N VAL A 62 -7.15 -2.20 4.61
CA VAL A 62 -7.18 -3.36 3.73
C VAL A 62 -8.63 -3.63 3.36
N ILE A 63 -8.90 -3.68 2.06
CA ILE A 63 -10.23 -4.01 1.56
C ILE A 63 -10.27 -5.51 1.34
N ASP A 64 -11.17 -6.15 2.06
CA ASP A 64 -11.32 -7.60 1.94
C ASP A 64 -12.41 -7.87 0.91
N PRO A 65 -12.09 -8.54 -0.20
CA PRO A 65 -13.07 -8.83 -1.23
C PRO A 65 -14.11 -9.85 -0.80
#